data_2ae4898900d7a772be53393390ea5caa
#
_entry.id   2ae4898900d7a772be53393390ea5caa
#
_cell.length_a   1.000
_cell.length_b   1.000
_cell.length_c   1.000
_cell.angle_alpha   90.00
_cell.angle_beta   90.00
_cell.angle_gamma   90.00
#
_symmetry.space_group_name_H-M   'P 1'
#
loop_
_entity.id
_entity.type
_entity.pdbx_description
1 polymer ?
#
loop_
_entity_poly.entity_id
_entity_poly.type
_entity_poly.pdbx_seq_one_letter_code
_entity_poly.pdbx_strand_id
1 'polypeptide(L)' 'MKKNELKDALIEMGVPSILYNLDGYGRKDERFCLEFTNNEWRVYFSERGIKTTNEKFSTEEEACRFIFEQFC' A
#
# COMPACT_ATOMS: atom_id res chain seq x y z
N MET A 1 -9.52 -7.69 5.15
CA MET A 1 -8.28 -7.21 5.82
C MET A 1 -8.27 -5.70 5.82
N LYS A 2 -8.13 -5.12 6.99
CA LYS A 2 -8.03 -3.68 7.15
C LYS A 2 -6.57 -3.24 7.18
N LYS A 3 -6.33 -1.93 7.10
CA LYS A 3 -5.00 -1.37 7.09
C LYS A 3 -4.14 -1.84 8.28
N ASN A 4 -4.71 -1.86 9.47
CA ASN A 4 -3.98 -2.30 10.66
C ASN A 4 -3.60 -3.77 10.58
N GLU A 5 -4.51 -4.59 10.08
CA GLU A 5 -4.26 -6.02 9.89
C GLU A 5 -3.18 -6.26 8.83
N LEU A 6 -3.22 -5.47 7.76
CA LEU A 6 -2.19 -5.54 6.71
C LEU A 6 -0.83 -5.20 7.29
N LYS A 7 -0.75 -4.14 8.07
CA LYS A 7 0.51 -3.72 8.69
C LYS A 7 1.08 -4.83 9.57
N ASP A 8 0.23 -5.42 10.41
CA ASP A 8 0.66 -6.51 11.28
C ASP A 8 1.14 -7.71 10.49
N ALA A 9 0.43 -8.05 9.41
CA ALA A 9 0.81 -9.17 8.56
C ALA A 9 2.16 -8.93 7.88
N LEU A 10 2.40 -7.72 7.40
CA LEU A 10 3.67 -7.39 6.75
C LEU A 10 4.83 -7.43 7.74
N ILE A 11 4.61 -6.95 8.95
CA ILE A 11 5.63 -7.04 10.01
C ILE A 11 5.94 -8.49 10.33
N GLU A 12 4.92 -9.32 10.46
CA GLU A 12 5.07 -10.73 10.76
C GLU A 12 5.80 -11.48 9.66
N MET A 13 5.60 -11.08 8.41
CA MET A 13 6.29 -11.64 7.26
C MET A 13 7.74 -11.17 7.13
N GLY A 14 8.15 -10.22 7.96
CA GLY A 14 9.49 -9.67 7.91
C GLY A 14 9.72 -8.64 6.83
N VAL A 15 8.64 -8.04 6.30
CA VAL A 15 8.77 -7.02 5.26
C VAL A 15 9.26 -5.71 5.91
N PRO A 16 10.38 -5.15 5.41
CA PRO A 16 10.89 -3.89 5.96
C PRO A 16 9.89 -2.75 5.77
N SER A 17 9.76 -1.90 6.77
CA SER A 17 8.81 -0.78 6.74
C SER A 17 9.11 0.23 5.63
N ILE A 18 10.33 0.24 5.11
CA ILE A 18 10.71 1.15 4.03
C ILE A 18 10.09 0.76 2.69
N LEU A 19 9.47 -0.42 2.59
CA LEU A 19 8.86 -0.89 1.35
C LEU A 19 7.39 -0.56 1.22
N TYR A 20 6.77 0.01 2.24
CA TYR A 20 5.35 0.38 2.17
C TYR A 20 5.06 1.65 2.94
N ASN A 21 3.99 2.33 2.56
CA ASN A 21 3.50 3.53 3.21
C ASN A 21 1.98 3.45 3.27
N LEU A 22 1.47 3.11 4.44
CA LEU A 22 0.02 2.91 4.62
C LEU A 22 -0.65 4.12 5.25
N ASP A 23 0.11 5.11 5.66
CA ASP A 23 -0.40 6.25 6.42
C ASP A 23 -0.63 7.52 5.59
N GLY A 24 -0.17 7.52 4.35
CA GLY A 24 -0.41 8.62 3.43
C GLY A 24 0.54 9.81 3.57
N TYR A 25 1.50 9.75 4.47
CA TYR A 25 2.49 10.81 4.63
C TYR A 25 3.88 10.22 4.80
N GLY A 26 4.90 11.05 4.64
CA GLY A 26 6.28 10.61 4.64
C GLY A 26 6.76 10.25 3.24
N ARG A 27 7.86 9.51 3.14
CA ARG A 27 8.42 9.13 1.85
C ARG A 27 7.50 8.16 1.11
N LYS A 28 7.36 8.38 -0.17
CA LYS A 28 6.51 7.54 -1.03
C LYS A 28 7.30 6.87 -2.15
N ASP A 29 8.55 7.26 -2.36
CA ASP A 29 9.37 6.67 -3.41
C ASP A 29 9.82 5.25 -3.06
N GLU A 30 9.73 4.38 -4.06
CA GLU A 30 10.14 2.97 -3.95
C GLU A 30 9.37 2.22 -2.87
N ARG A 31 8.08 2.58 -2.70
CA ARG A 31 7.20 1.96 -1.72
C ARG A 31 5.84 1.70 -2.32
N PHE A 32 5.19 0.66 -1.82
CA PHE A 32 3.76 0.48 -2.09
C PHE A 32 3.00 1.41 -1.15
N CYS A 33 2.23 2.31 -1.73
CA CYS A 33 1.49 3.32 -0.99
C CYS A 33 -0.01 3.03 -1.04
N LEU A 34 -0.66 3.18 0.11
CA LEU A 34 -2.11 3.06 0.22
C LEU A 34 -2.67 4.45 0.52
N GLU A 35 -3.65 4.87 -0.27
CA GLU A 35 -4.23 6.20 -0.14
C GLU A 35 -5.73 6.13 -0.31
N PHE A 36 -6.45 6.92 0.48
CA PHE A 36 -7.90 7.05 0.33
C PHE A 36 -8.21 8.49 -0.06
N THR A 37 -8.77 8.67 -1.24
CA THR A 37 -9.10 10.00 -1.77
C THR A 37 -10.28 9.89 -2.73
N ASN A 38 -11.16 10.90 -2.73
CA ASN A 38 -12.35 10.95 -3.59
C ASN A 38 -13.22 9.69 -3.45
N ASN A 39 -13.34 9.18 -2.21
CA ASN A 39 -14.11 7.97 -1.90
C ASN A 39 -13.58 6.72 -2.58
N GLU A 40 -12.31 6.71 -2.96
CA GLU A 40 -11.65 5.57 -3.59
C GLU A 40 -10.39 5.21 -2.83
N TRP A 41 -10.10 3.93 -2.77
CA TRP A 41 -8.83 3.42 -2.26
C TRP A 41 -7.88 3.24 -3.42
N ARG A 42 -6.68 3.79 -3.29
CA ARG A 42 -5.67 3.70 -4.34
C ARG A 42 -4.42 3.04 -3.81
N VAL A 43 -3.83 2.20 -4.64
CA VAL A 43 -2.54 1.58 -4.35
C VAL A 43 -1.61 1.94 -5.49
N TYR A 44 -0.46 2.47 -5.16
CA TYR A 44 0.54 2.77 -6.18
C TYR A 44 1.93 2.47 -5.68
N PHE A 45 2.81 2.21 -6.61
CA PHE A 45 4.25 2.08 -6.36
C PHE A 45 4.92 3.20 -7.15
N SER A 46 5.66 4.04 -6.45
CA SER A 46 6.35 5.17 -7.07
C SER A 46 7.85 4.87 -7.14
N GLU A 47 8.41 5.09 -8.29
CA GLU A 47 9.84 4.90 -8.52
C GLU A 47 10.37 6.08 -9.27
N ARG A 48 11.30 6.82 -8.66
CA ARG A 48 11.92 8.04 -9.23
C ARG A 48 10.85 9.05 -9.67
N GLY A 49 9.79 9.19 -8.91
CA GLY A 49 8.72 10.12 -9.21
C GLY A 49 7.70 9.61 -10.22
N ILE A 50 7.87 8.40 -10.74
CA ILE A 50 6.96 7.80 -11.71
C ILE A 50 6.20 6.66 -11.04
N LYS A 51 4.87 6.68 -11.17
CA LYS A 51 4.02 5.61 -10.62
C LYS A 51 4.00 4.45 -11.60
N THR A 52 4.61 3.34 -11.22
CA THR A 52 4.68 2.14 -12.07
C THR A 52 3.49 1.21 -11.85
N THR A 53 2.88 1.26 -10.66
CA THR A 53 1.64 0.57 -10.33
C THR A 53 0.68 1.64 -9.86
N ASN A 54 -0.56 1.61 -10.34
CA ASN A 54 -1.57 2.60 -9.94
C ASN A 54 -2.94 1.97 -10.10
N GLU A 55 -3.44 1.37 -9.02
CA GLU A 55 -4.70 0.65 -9.03
C GLU A 55 -5.71 1.30 -8.11
N LYS A 56 -6.97 1.21 -8.49
CA LYS A 56 -8.08 1.77 -7.72
C LYS A 56 -8.97 0.65 -7.22
N PHE A 57 -9.48 0.83 -6.00
CA PHE A 57 -10.36 -0.16 -5.38
C PHE A 57 -11.51 0.55 -4.70
N SER A 58 -12.65 -0.11 -4.64
CA SER A 58 -13.84 0.44 -4.00
C SER A 58 -13.83 0.23 -2.48
N THR A 59 -13.06 -0.73 -1.99
CA THR A 59 -13.00 -1.02 -0.56
C THR A 59 -11.57 -1.09 -0.05
N GLU A 60 -11.41 -0.80 1.24
CA GLU A 60 -10.13 -0.92 1.92
C GLU A 60 -9.61 -2.36 1.86
N GLU A 61 -10.52 -3.32 2.01
CA GLU A 61 -10.16 -4.73 2.01
C GLU A 61 -9.53 -5.17 0.71
N GLU A 62 -10.09 -4.73 -0.41
CA GLU A 62 -9.54 -5.05 -1.72
C GLU A 62 -8.15 -4.43 -1.91
N ALA A 63 -7.99 -3.17 -1.51
CA ALA A 63 -6.72 -2.47 -1.64
C ALA A 63 -5.64 -3.11 -0.78
N CYS A 64 -5.97 -3.44 0.46
CA CYS A 64 -5.04 -4.09 1.37
C CYS A 64 -4.64 -5.48 0.88
N ARG A 65 -5.59 -6.21 0.35
CA ARG A 65 -5.32 -7.53 -0.20
C ARG A 65 -4.36 -7.45 -1.38
N PHE A 66 -4.55 -6.45 -2.23
CA PHE A 66 -3.67 -6.24 -3.37
C PHE A 66 -2.22 -6.01 -2.89
N ILE A 67 -2.05 -5.15 -1.88
CA ILE A 67 -0.71 -4.89 -1.33
C ILE A 67 -0.13 -6.17 -0.73
N PHE A 68 -0.92 -6.89 0.04
CA PHE A 68 -0.47 -8.12 0.66
C PHE A 68 0.04 -9.11 -0.37
N GLU A 69 -0.67 -9.25 -1.48
CA GLU A 69 -0.30 -10.17 -2.55
C GLU A 69 1.00 -9.79 -3.25
N GLN A 70 1.41 -8.52 -3.20
CA GLN A 70 2.67 -8.10 -3.79
C GLN A 70 3.87 -8.61 -2.99
N PHE A 71 3.68 -8.93 -1.72
CA PHE A 71 4.74 -9.41 -0.84
C PHE A 71 4.69 -10.91 -0.55
N CYS A 72 3.71 -11.59 -1.06
CA CYS A 72 3.59 -13.05 -0.89
C CYS A 72 4.45 -13.81 -1.88
#